data_626f7c548bd90f0d9b52ddd1593e0174
#
_entry.id   626f7c548bd90f0d9b52ddd1593e0174
#
_cell.length_a   1.000
_cell.length_b   1.000
_cell.length_c   1.000
_cell.angle_alpha   90.00
_cell.angle_beta   90.00
_cell.angle_gamma   90.00
#
_symmetry.space_group_name_H-M   'P 1'
#
loop_
_entity.id
_entity.type
_entity.pdbx_description
1 polymer ?
#
loop_
_entity_poly.entity_id
_entity_poly.type
_entity_poly.pdbx_seq_one_letter_code
_entity_poly.pdbx_strand_id
1 'polypeptide(L)'
;MKMRARLLIPVVLWLCSVGQLPHTASAAGSEAPTALTYVTFNLFHGGAFSGLGGNAYDLDERLEIVAEELRTLQADIVGLQEASRGRERGDVAARLAARLGFHYVYAPANPRLFASDGLSRAIASLLGFEEGPAILSRFPVVAWHAYELPRCGRLIESRSLLSAMLATPWGPLRAFSAHTSGDPCQTRRVAEIVRAGQGPLPGVLMGDFNAVEESPAIAAFTRDAGLIDAYRTANPGRPGLTVWQRIEEANPTVQRRVDYILVTPGAAVEGRVASSRLVLNTPRSLRDGKTLWPSDHYGVAAEIEVSRVRAAAHVARRPETTAALPQSLVRFR
;
A
#
# COMPACT_ATOMS: atom_id res chain seq x y z
N MET A 1 50.75 -34.83 64.50
CA MET A 1 51.56 -35.09 63.28
C MET A 1 50.65 -34.93 62.06
N LYS A 2 50.69 -33.79 61.38
CA LYS A 2 49.86 -33.51 60.18
C LYS A 2 50.75 -33.42 58.97
N MET A 3 50.68 -34.41 58.11
CA MET A 3 51.36 -34.44 56.80
C MET A 3 50.60 -33.58 55.84
N ARG A 4 51.26 -32.58 55.23
CA ARG A 4 50.76 -31.79 54.15
C ARG A 4 51.18 -32.40 52.82
N ALA A 5 50.24 -32.88 52.02
CA ALA A 5 50.47 -33.32 50.67
C ALA A 5 50.52 -32.08 49.74
N ARG A 6 51.62 -31.95 48.97
CA ARG A 6 51.74 -30.93 47.87
C ARG A 6 51.23 -31.52 46.60
N LEU A 7 50.21 -30.86 46.01
CA LEU A 7 49.65 -31.19 44.70
C LEU A 7 50.47 -30.46 43.61
N LEU A 8 51.13 -31.22 42.76
CA LEU A 8 51.80 -30.71 41.57
C LEU A 8 50.76 -30.67 40.39
N ILE A 9 50.52 -29.47 39.84
CA ILE A 9 49.67 -29.28 38.68
C ILE A 9 50.58 -29.26 37.42
N PRO A 10 50.37 -30.13 36.43
CA PRO A 10 51.09 -30.02 35.16
C PRO A 10 50.49 -28.91 34.29
N VAL A 11 51.35 -27.99 33.83
CA VAL A 11 50.99 -26.97 32.84
C VAL A 11 51.04 -27.64 31.44
N VAL A 12 49.87 -27.78 30.85
CA VAL A 12 49.75 -28.23 29.45
C VAL A 12 49.74 -26.98 28.58
N LEU A 13 50.84 -26.80 27.83
CA LEU A 13 50.89 -25.78 26.76
C LEU A 13 50.04 -26.25 25.58
N TRP A 14 48.94 -25.53 25.32
CA TRP A 14 48.17 -25.64 24.13
C TRP A 14 48.76 -24.73 23.03
N LEU A 15 49.36 -25.35 22.01
CA LEU A 15 49.75 -24.67 20.78
C LEU A 15 48.50 -24.42 19.96
N CYS A 16 48.03 -23.14 19.92
CA CYS A 16 47.00 -22.71 19.02
C CYS A 16 47.55 -22.62 17.59
N SER A 17 47.30 -23.62 16.79
CA SER A 17 47.43 -23.52 15.35
C SER A 17 46.33 -22.64 14.79
N VAL A 18 46.67 -21.44 14.33
CA VAL A 18 45.78 -20.56 13.60
C VAL A 18 45.53 -21.13 12.20
N GLY A 19 44.49 -21.96 12.09
CA GLY A 19 44.00 -22.41 10.80
C GLY A 19 43.33 -21.23 10.08
N GLN A 20 43.90 -20.78 8.97
CA GLN A 20 43.26 -19.88 8.05
C GLN A 20 42.01 -20.58 7.47
N LEU A 21 40.79 -20.13 7.88
CA LEU A 21 39.56 -20.52 7.23
C LEU A 21 39.56 -19.92 5.82
N PRO A 22 39.24 -20.71 4.78
CA PRO A 22 39.07 -20.16 3.46
C PRO A 22 37.89 -19.18 3.48
N HIS A 23 38.12 -17.92 3.12
CA HIS A 23 37.03 -16.98 2.83
C HIS A 23 36.33 -17.50 1.56
N THR A 24 35.28 -18.29 1.75
CA THR A 24 34.33 -18.52 0.69
C THR A 24 33.62 -17.16 0.48
N ALA A 25 34.04 -16.45 -0.56
CA ALA A 25 33.24 -15.36 -1.09
C ALA A 25 31.87 -15.95 -1.47
N SER A 26 30.86 -15.71 -0.63
CA SER A 26 29.48 -16.00 -0.96
C SER A 26 29.19 -15.21 -2.24
N ALA A 27 29.08 -15.91 -3.35
CA ALA A 27 28.54 -15.33 -4.55
C ALA A 27 27.16 -14.77 -4.18
N ALA A 28 27.03 -13.44 -4.19
CA ALA A 28 25.74 -12.78 -4.04
C ALA A 28 24.87 -13.27 -5.20
N GLY A 29 24.13 -14.34 -4.97
CA GLY A 29 23.11 -14.82 -5.88
C GLY A 29 22.18 -13.64 -6.16
N SER A 30 21.93 -13.36 -7.41
CA SER A 30 20.87 -12.46 -7.84
C SER A 30 19.56 -13.04 -7.27
N GLU A 31 19.10 -12.52 -6.12
CA GLU A 31 17.74 -12.85 -5.66
C GLU A 31 16.78 -12.50 -6.80
N ALA A 32 15.98 -13.48 -7.22
CA ALA A 32 14.94 -13.25 -8.21
C ALA A 32 14.04 -12.10 -7.74
N PRO A 33 13.55 -11.24 -8.65
CA PRO A 33 12.65 -10.17 -8.29
C PRO A 33 11.41 -10.77 -7.61
N THR A 34 11.00 -10.19 -6.49
CA THR A 34 9.81 -10.63 -5.78
C THR A 34 8.63 -9.78 -6.22
N ALA A 35 7.60 -10.44 -6.72
CA ALA A 35 6.34 -9.79 -7.04
C ALA A 35 5.44 -9.73 -5.80
N LEU A 36 4.84 -8.57 -5.55
CA LEU A 36 3.78 -8.36 -4.56
C LEU A 36 2.47 -8.06 -5.27
N THR A 37 1.41 -8.69 -4.79
CA THR A 37 0.05 -8.49 -5.32
C THR A 37 -0.69 -7.42 -4.50
N TYR A 38 -0.99 -6.32 -5.16
CA TYR A 38 -1.80 -5.22 -4.62
C TYR A 38 -3.20 -5.27 -5.19
N VAL A 39 -4.20 -4.93 -4.36
CA VAL A 39 -5.59 -4.80 -4.79
C VAL A 39 -6.16 -3.49 -4.26
N THR A 40 -6.84 -2.71 -5.11
CA THR A 40 -7.72 -1.62 -4.67
C THR A 40 -9.18 -2.01 -4.87
N PHE A 41 -10.03 -1.68 -3.90
CA PHE A 41 -11.44 -2.01 -3.99
C PHE A 41 -12.33 -1.09 -3.15
N ASN A 42 -13.30 -0.46 -3.79
CA ASN A 42 -14.38 0.25 -3.09
C ASN A 42 -15.42 -0.78 -2.60
N LEU A 43 -15.67 -0.83 -1.28
CA LEU A 43 -16.52 -1.84 -0.64
C LEU A 43 -18.02 -1.56 -0.76
N PHE A 44 -18.41 -0.42 -1.27
CA PHE A 44 -19.79 0.05 -1.29
C PHE A 44 -20.45 0.03 0.10
N HIS A 45 -20.45 1.15 0.75
CA HIS A 45 -21.07 1.23 2.08
C HIS A 45 -22.60 1.45 2.04
N GLY A 46 -23.16 1.84 0.90
CA GLY A 46 -24.61 1.93 0.69
C GLY A 46 -25.27 3.26 1.09
N GLY A 47 -24.47 4.31 1.29
CA GLY A 47 -24.96 5.66 1.59
C GLY A 47 -25.36 5.90 3.06
N ALA A 48 -25.85 7.10 3.35
CA ALA A 48 -26.34 7.49 4.67
C ALA A 48 -27.45 6.54 5.14
N PHE A 49 -27.44 6.19 6.42
CA PHE A 49 -28.37 5.27 7.07
C PHE A 49 -28.22 3.78 6.74
N SER A 50 -27.40 3.38 5.75
CA SER A 50 -27.17 1.97 5.47
C SER A 50 -26.53 1.21 6.65
N GLY A 51 -25.83 1.92 7.53
CA GLY A 51 -25.24 1.39 8.75
C GLY A 51 -26.21 1.06 9.86
N LEU A 52 -27.47 1.48 9.77
CA LEU A 52 -28.52 1.13 10.75
C LEU A 52 -28.99 -0.32 10.61
N GLY A 53 -28.78 -0.96 9.45
CA GLY A 53 -29.01 -2.39 9.23
C GLY A 53 -27.70 -3.16 9.18
N GLY A 54 -27.50 -4.12 10.08
CA GLY A 54 -26.24 -4.86 10.22
C GLY A 54 -25.77 -5.54 8.92
N ASN A 55 -26.69 -6.15 8.18
CA ASN A 55 -26.44 -6.83 6.91
C ASN A 55 -27.08 -6.11 5.70
N ALA A 56 -27.13 -4.77 5.72
CA ALA A 56 -27.66 -4.01 4.58
C ALA A 56 -26.89 -4.34 3.30
N TYR A 57 -27.61 -4.55 2.21
CA TYR A 57 -27.08 -4.95 0.91
C TYR A 57 -26.27 -6.28 0.96
N ASP A 58 -26.73 -7.25 1.75
CA ASP A 58 -26.10 -8.56 1.89
C ASP A 58 -24.60 -8.47 2.19
N LEU A 59 -24.24 -7.56 3.12
CA LEU A 59 -22.84 -7.23 3.43
C LEU A 59 -22.02 -8.46 3.84
N ASP A 60 -22.59 -9.41 4.58
CA ASP A 60 -21.90 -10.59 5.05
C ASP A 60 -21.49 -11.50 3.89
N GLU A 61 -22.41 -11.70 2.96
CA GLU A 61 -22.23 -12.50 1.75
C GLU A 61 -21.23 -11.81 0.80
N ARG A 62 -21.32 -10.48 0.66
CA ARG A 62 -20.35 -9.70 -0.15
C ARG A 62 -18.95 -9.80 0.41
N LEU A 63 -18.78 -9.69 1.72
CA LEU A 63 -17.48 -9.84 2.36
C LEU A 63 -16.90 -11.25 2.18
N GLU A 64 -17.73 -12.28 2.11
CA GLU A 64 -17.25 -13.63 1.82
C GLU A 64 -16.79 -13.76 0.38
N ILE A 65 -17.53 -13.23 -0.60
CA ILE A 65 -17.11 -13.18 -2.01
C ILE A 65 -15.75 -12.48 -2.14
N VAL A 66 -15.61 -11.32 -1.50
CA VAL A 66 -14.37 -10.54 -1.52
C VAL A 66 -13.21 -11.32 -0.90
N ALA A 67 -13.43 -11.95 0.26
CA ALA A 67 -12.38 -12.72 0.94
C ALA A 67 -11.94 -13.94 0.13
N GLU A 68 -12.85 -14.67 -0.48
CA GLU A 68 -12.56 -15.84 -1.34
C GLU A 68 -11.70 -15.41 -2.54
N GLU A 69 -12.09 -14.34 -3.22
CA GLU A 69 -11.35 -13.87 -4.39
C GLU A 69 -9.97 -13.32 -4.01
N LEU A 70 -9.85 -12.54 -2.93
CA LEU A 70 -8.56 -12.04 -2.44
C LEU A 70 -7.59 -13.18 -2.03
N ARG A 71 -8.10 -14.29 -1.47
CA ARG A 71 -7.28 -15.49 -1.21
C ARG A 71 -6.83 -16.14 -2.51
N THR A 72 -7.74 -16.28 -3.49
CA THR A 72 -7.41 -16.84 -4.82
C THR A 72 -6.37 -16.02 -5.56
N LEU A 73 -6.44 -14.69 -5.44
CA LEU A 73 -5.46 -13.75 -5.97
C LEU A 73 -4.12 -13.77 -5.23
N GLN A 74 -4.07 -14.43 -4.06
CA GLN A 74 -2.93 -14.36 -3.15
C GLN A 74 -2.52 -12.91 -2.85
N ALA A 75 -3.52 -12.05 -2.62
CA ALA A 75 -3.29 -10.62 -2.35
C ALA A 75 -2.36 -10.44 -1.14
N ASP A 76 -1.39 -9.54 -1.27
CA ASP A 76 -0.47 -9.19 -0.19
C ASP A 76 -0.90 -7.94 0.56
N ILE A 77 -1.40 -6.95 -0.19
CA ILE A 77 -1.78 -5.63 0.31
C ILE A 77 -3.06 -5.20 -0.38
N VAL A 78 -4.05 -4.78 0.40
CA VAL A 78 -5.37 -4.36 -0.11
C VAL A 78 -5.68 -2.96 0.39
N GLY A 79 -5.91 -2.03 -0.53
CA GLY A 79 -6.44 -0.70 -0.26
C GLY A 79 -7.95 -0.70 -0.44
N LEU A 80 -8.69 -0.39 0.62
CA LEU A 80 -10.13 -0.35 0.60
C LEU A 80 -10.63 1.09 0.66
N GLN A 81 -11.73 1.36 -0.03
CA GLN A 81 -12.50 2.59 0.08
C GLN A 81 -13.92 2.25 0.56
N GLU A 82 -14.61 3.21 1.12
CA GLU A 82 -15.93 3.02 1.74
C GLU A 82 -15.97 1.90 2.79
N ALA A 83 -14.83 1.58 3.41
CA ALA A 83 -14.84 0.73 4.58
C ALA A 83 -15.62 1.43 5.68
N SER A 84 -16.71 0.81 6.13
CA SER A 84 -17.62 1.44 7.08
C SER A 84 -17.48 0.86 8.47
N ARG A 85 -17.87 1.68 9.46
CA ARG A 85 -17.95 1.27 10.83
C ARG A 85 -19.31 1.69 11.40
N GLY A 86 -19.99 0.80 12.07
CA GLY A 86 -21.31 1.08 12.64
C GLY A 86 -21.67 0.09 13.73
N ARG A 87 -22.69 0.43 14.53
CA ARG A 87 -23.09 -0.37 15.67
C ARG A 87 -23.50 -1.80 15.27
N GLU A 88 -24.32 -1.92 14.23
CA GLU A 88 -24.86 -3.22 13.80
C GLU A 88 -23.91 -3.97 12.84
N ARG A 89 -23.21 -3.26 11.97
CA ARG A 89 -22.28 -3.87 10.99
C ARG A 89 -20.88 -4.09 11.53
N GLY A 90 -20.53 -3.48 12.67
CA GLY A 90 -19.20 -3.54 13.25
C GLY A 90 -18.16 -2.75 12.43
N ASP A 91 -16.90 -3.13 12.53
CA ASP A 91 -15.78 -2.63 11.73
C ASP A 91 -15.61 -3.54 10.51
N VAL A 92 -16.04 -3.08 9.34
CA VAL A 92 -16.05 -3.87 8.10
C VAL A 92 -14.63 -4.23 7.64
N ALA A 93 -13.67 -3.32 7.81
CA ALA A 93 -12.26 -3.60 7.49
C ALA A 93 -11.69 -4.69 8.41
N ALA A 94 -11.97 -4.62 9.72
CA ALA A 94 -11.56 -5.65 10.69
C ALA A 94 -12.15 -7.01 10.34
N ARG A 95 -13.43 -7.05 9.96
CA ARG A 95 -14.14 -8.29 9.60
C ARG A 95 -13.52 -8.95 8.37
N LEU A 96 -13.15 -8.16 7.35
CA LEU A 96 -12.48 -8.68 6.17
C LEU A 96 -11.03 -9.11 6.49
N ALA A 97 -10.30 -8.31 7.25
CA ALA A 97 -8.94 -8.64 7.70
C ALA A 97 -8.90 -9.97 8.49
N ALA A 98 -9.87 -10.18 9.40
CA ALA A 98 -9.97 -11.43 10.16
C ALA A 98 -10.21 -12.65 9.26
N ARG A 99 -11.04 -12.53 8.20
CA ARG A 99 -11.25 -13.62 7.23
C ARG A 99 -9.97 -13.98 6.46
N LEU A 100 -9.11 -13.00 6.21
CA LEU A 100 -7.86 -13.17 5.47
C LEU A 100 -6.67 -13.54 6.35
N GLY A 101 -6.75 -13.35 7.67
CA GLY A 101 -5.61 -13.43 8.58
C GLY A 101 -4.63 -12.26 8.39
N PHE A 102 -5.12 -11.08 8.01
CA PHE A 102 -4.31 -9.89 7.71
C PHE A 102 -4.29 -8.91 8.87
N HIS A 103 -3.21 -8.13 8.94
CA HIS A 103 -3.17 -6.89 9.71
C HIS A 103 -3.99 -5.81 8.98
N TYR A 104 -4.53 -4.84 9.73
CA TYR A 104 -5.26 -3.75 9.11
C TYR A 104 -5.11 -2.43 9.87
N VAL A 105 -5.36 -1.34 9.16
CA VAL A 105 -5.59 0.00 9.69
C VAL A 105 -6.75 0.64 8.95
N TYR A 106 -7.50 1.49 9.65
CA TYR A 106 -8.67 2.17 9.13
C TYR A 106 -8.65 3.64 9.57
N ALA A 107 -9.08 4.54 8.71
CA ALA A 107 -9.18 5.96 8.99
C ALA A 107 -10.56 6.49 8.60
N PRO A 108 -11.38 6.97 9.56
CA PRO A 108 -12.69 7.54 9.23
C PRO A 108 -12.53 8.86 8.46
N ALA A 109 -13.31 9.02 7.41
CA ALA A 109 -13.57 10.30 6.77
C ALA A 109 -14.78 10.92 7.47
N ASN A 110 -14.54 11.83 8.42
CA ASN A 110 -15.60 12.39 9.27
C ASN A 110 -16.38 13.49 8.55
N PRO A 111 -17.65 13.30 8.23
CA PRO A 111 -18.47 14.37 7.66
C PRO A 111 -18.63 15.50 8.67
N ARG A 112 -18.57 16.75 8.22
CA ARG A 112 -18.84 17.92 9.07
C ARG A 112 -20.30 18.29 8.98
N LEU A 113 -21.11 17.66 9.80
CA LEU A 113 -22.55 17.91 9.87
C LEU A 113 -22.88 19.15 10.73
N PHE A 114 -21.99 19.49 11.68
CA PHE A 114 -22.14 20.59 12.63
C PHE A 114 -20.83 21.36 12.78
N ALA A 115 -20.90 22.53 13.41
CA ALA A 115 -19.72 23.34 13.70
C ALA A 115 -18.71 22.62 14.63
N SER A 116 -19.18 21.69 15.46
CA SER A 116 -18.34 20.85 16.32
C SER A 116 -18.00 19.53 15.63
N ASP A 117 -16.72 19.26 15.46
CA ASP A 117 -16.22 17.99 14.88
C ASP A 117 -16.56 16.79 15.78
N GLY A 118 -16.57 16.98 17.11
CA GLY A 118 -16.95 15.95 18.07
C GLY A 118 -18.43 15.55 17.95
N LEU A 119 -19.31 16.54 17.84
CA LEU A 119 -20.74 16.30 17.64
C LEU A 119 -21.02 15.67 16.28
N SER A 120 -20.34 16.14 15.23
CA SER A 120 -20.45 15.57 13.88
C SER A 120 -20.08 14.09 13.86
N ARG A 121 -18.95 13.70 14.51
CA ARG A 121 -18.53 12.30 14.63
C ARG A 121 -19.52 11.46 15.44
N ALA A 122 -20.00 11.98 16.58
CA ALA A 122 -20.95 11.24 17.41
C ALA A 122 -22.24 10.95 16.66
N ILE A 123 -22.77 11.91 15.90
CA ILE A 123 -23.99 11.74 15.12
C ILE A 123 -23.73 10.85 13.90
N ALA A 124 -22.62 11.00 13.20
CA ALA A 124 -22.25 10.11 12.08
C ALA A 124 -22.15 8.65 12.56
N SER A 125 -21.51 8.41 13.70
CA SER A 125 -21.42 7.09 14.31
C SER A 125 -22.79 6.53 14.71
N LEU A 126 -23.66 7.37 15.30
CA LEU A 126 -25.03 6.97 15.68
C LEU A 126 -25.88 6.59 14.46
N LEU A 127 -25.71 7.32 13.35
CA LEU A 127 -26.44 7.08 12.10
C LEU A 127 -25.79 5.98 11.23
N GLY A 128 -24.69 5.36 11.70
CA GLY A 128 -23.95 4.39 10.90
C GLY A 128 -23.34 4.99 9.63
N PHE A 129 -23.00 6.27 9.66
CA PHE A 129 -22.47 7.04 8.52
C PHE A 129 -20.95 7.23 8.59
N GLU A 130 -20.26 6.42 9.38
CA GLU A 130 -18.81 6.43 9.44
C GLU A 130 -18.26 5.53 8.33
N GLU A 131 -17.57 6.12 7.40
CA GLU A 131 -16.84 5.43 6.32
C GLU A 131 -15.43 6.00 6.17
N GLY A 132 -14.55 5.28 5.45
CA GLY A 132 -13.24 5.79 5.13
C GLY A 132 -12.34 4.76 4.46
N PRO A 133 -11.11 5.16 4.10
CA PRO A 133 -10.13 4.23 3.57
C PRO A 133 -9.61 3.28 4.65
N ALA A 134 -9.31 2.04 4.22
CA ALA A 134 -8.56 1.08 5.02
C ALA A 134 -7.40 0.48 4.21
N ILE A 135 -6.41 -0.06 4.91
CA ILE A 135 -5.34 -0.86 4.32
C ILE A 135 -5.28 -2.17 5.09
N LEU A 136 -5.41 -3.27 4.36
CA LEU A 136 -5.18 -4.61 4.85
C LEU A 136 -3.84 -5.12 4.32
N SER A 137 -3.10 -5.87 5.12
CA SER A 137 -1.78 -6.35 4.72
C SER A 137 -1.46 -7.70 5.34
N ARG A 138 -0.85 -8.59 4.57
CA ARG A 138 -0.20 -9.80 5.07
C ARG A 138 0.98 -9.48 5.98
N PHE A 139 1.59 -8.31 5.80
CA PHE A 139 2.74 -7.85 6.59
C PHE A 139 2.29 -6.99 7.76
N PRO A 140 3.02 -7.01 8.90
CA PRO A 140 2.72 -6.17 10.04
C PRO A 140 2.73 -4.67 9.69
N VAL A 141 1.73 -3.94 10.21
CA VAL A 141 1.69 -2.48 10.14
C VAL A 141 2.50 -1.92 11.32
N VAL A 142 3.60 -1.23 11.05
CA VAL A 142 4.49 -0.68 12.08
C VAL A 142 4.24 0.79 12.39
N ALA A 143 3.64 1.51 11.45
CA ALA A 143 3.20 2.90 11.64
C ALA A 143 2.08 3.23 10.62
N TRP A 144 1.22 4.15 10.98
CA TRP A 144 0.20 4.67 10.06
C TRP A 144 -0.16 6.11 10.40
N HIS A 145 -0.70 6.82 9.41
CA HIS A 145 -1.20 8.18 9.57
C HIS A 145 -2.39 8.43 8.64
N ALA A 146 -3.40 9.12 9.16
CA ALA A 146 -4.55 9.57 8.40
C ALA A 146 -4.45 11.08 8.13
N TYR A 147 -4.66 11.47 6.89
CA TYR A 147 -4.67 12.86 6.46
C TYR A 147 -6.10 13.23 6.03
N GLU A 148 -6.69 14.22 6.69
CA GLU A 148 -7.92 14.83 6.17
C GLU A 148 -7.59 15.60 4.89
N LEU A 149 -8.36 15.37 3.84
CA LEU A 149 -8.17 16.05 2.56
C LEU A 149 -8.95 17.37 2.54
N PRO A 150 -8.49 18.36 1.75
CA PRO A 150 -9.18 19.63 1.62
C PRO A 150 -10.58 19.42 1.03
N ARG A 151 -11.54 20.22 1.49
CA ARG A 151 -12.95 20.09 1.07
C ARG A 151 -13.23 20.65 -0.32
N CYS A 152 -12.37 21.54 -0.83
CA CYS A 152 -12.42 22.07 -2.21
C CYS A 152 -13.80 22.66 -2.57
N GLY A 153 -14.42 23.43 -1.64
CA GLY A 153 -15.75 24.03 -1.81
C GLY A 153 -16.92 23.14 -1.40
N ARG A 154 -16.70 21.86 -1.05
CA ARG A 154 -17.76 20.97 -0.55
C ARG A 154 -17.97 21.18 0.95
N LEU A 155 -19.20 21.42 1.36
CA LEU A 155 -19.51 21.80 2.75
C LEU A 155 -19.53 20.60 3.70
N ILE A 156 -20.09 19.48 3.29
CA ILE A 156 -20.41 18.33 4.16
C ILE A 156 -19.44 17.17 3.93
N GLU A 157 -19.08 16.91 2.68
CA GLU A 157 -18.29 15.74 2.30
C GLU A 157 -16.85 15.84 2.83
N SER A 158 -16.45 14.86 3.59
CA SER A 158 -15.08 14.69 4.07
C SER A 158 -14.42 13.52 3.35
N ARG A 159 -13.18 13.71 2.99
CA ARG A 159 -12.36 12.68 2.34
C ARG A 159 -11.03 12.57 3.07
N SER A 160 -10.46 11.40 3.07
CA SER A 160 -9.18 11.15 3.74
C SER A 160 -8.24 10.27 2.91
N LEU A 161 -6.96 10.45 3.19
CA LEU A 161 -5.88 9.57 2.73
C LEU A 161 -5.32 8.84 3.94
N LEU A 162 -5.23 7.53 3.86
CA LEU A 162 -4.56 6.67 4.84
C LEU A 162 -3.19 6.26 4.31
N SER A 163 -2.16 6.44 5.12
CA SER A 163 -0.79 5.97 4.87
C SER A 163 -0.41 4.92 5.91
N ALA A 164 0.12 3.78 5.47
CA ALA A 164 0.66 2.73 6.33
C ALA A 164 2.10 2.41 5.95
N MET A 165 2.94 2.15 6.97
CA MET A 165 4.27 1.60 6.82
C MET A 165 4.20 0.12 7.20
N LEU A 166 4.59 -0.74 6.28
CA LEU A 166 4.53 -2.20 6.40
C LEU A 166 5.94 -2.75 6.59
N ALA A 167 6.10 -3.67 7.54
CA ALA A 167 7.37 -4.38 7.75
C ALA A 167 7.45 -5.58 6.81
N THR A 168 8.10 -5.41 5.67
CA THR A 168 8.30 -6.51 4.70
C THR A 168 9.69 -7.10 4.82
N PRO A 169 9.92 -8.35 4.33
CA PRO A 169 11.26 -8.95 4.29
C PRO A 169 12.29 -8.14 3.48
N TRP A 170 11.83 -7.27 2.57
CA TRP A 170 12.69 -6.44 1.73
C TRP A 170 12.96 -5.06 2.31
N GLY A 171 12.36 -4.75 3.46
CA GLY A 171 12.44 -3.48 4.14
C GLY A 171 11.08 -2.81 4.34
N PRO A 172 11.06 -1.61 4.94
CA PRO A 172 9.83 -0.87 5.16
C PRO A 172 9.21 -0.42 3.83
N LEU A 173 7.97 -0.83 3.59
CA LEU A 173 7.19 -0.51 2.40
C LEU A 173 6.04 0.41 2.77
N ARG A 174 5.82 1.46 1.99
CA ARG A 174 4.73 2.39 2.21
C ARG A 174 3.55 2.11 1.28
N ALA A 175 2.40 1.90 1.88
CA ALA A 175 1.13 1.76 1.19
C ALA A 175 0.20 2.93 1.54
N PHE A 176 -0.60 3.36 0.56
CA PHE A 176 -1.59 4.41 0.72
C PHE A 176 -2.95 3.92 0.21
N SER A 177 -4.03 4.34 0.88
CA SER A 177 -5.40 4.16 0.39
C SER A 177 -6.14 5.49 0.50
N ALA A 178 -6.84 5.89 -0.56
CA ALA A 178 -7.58 7.15 -0.61
C ALA A 178 -8.94 6.99 -1.30
N HIS A 179 -9.90 7.80 -0.86
CA HIS A 179 -11.14 8.03 -1.57
C HIS A 179 -11.31 9.53 -1.75
N THR A 180 -11.39 10.02 -2.99
CA THR A 180 -11.53 11.44 -3.30
C THR A 180 -12.86 11.73 -3.99
N SER A 181 -13.18 13.01 -4.15
CA SER A 181 -14.40 13.44 -4.84
C SER A 181 -14.20 13.75 -6.34
N GLY A 182 -13.06 13.39 -6.92
CA GLY A 182 -12.71 13.72 -8.30
C GLY A 182 -12.20 15.15 -8.50
N ASP A 183 -12.06 15.92 -7.44
CA ASP A 183 -11.58 17.29 -7.51
C ASP A 183 -10.04 17.35 -7.58
N PRO A 184 -9.44 18.08 -8.54
CA PRO A 184 -8.00 18.24 -8.66
C PRO A 184 -7.33 18.85 -7.41
N CYS A 185 -8.06 19.60 -6.59
CA CYS A 185 -7.57 20.15 -5.33
C CYS A 185 -7.23 19.02 -4.34
N GLN A 186 -8.09 18.00 -4.24
CA GLN A 186 -7.84 16.84 -3.36
C GLN A 186 -6.72 15.97 -3.91
N THR A 187 -6.71 15.66 -5.21
CA THR A 187 -5.72 14.76 -5.79
C THR A 187 -4.32 15.38 -5.80
N ARG A 188 -4.18 16.69 -5.98
CA ARG A 188 -2.89 17.40 -5.78
C ARG A 188 -2.39 17.25 -4.34
N ARG A 189 -3.29 17.40 -3.34
CA ARG A 189 -2.89 17.21 -1.94
C ARG A 189 -2.45 15.78 -1.65
N VAL A 190 -3.16 14.79 -2.18
CA VAL A 190 -2.74 13.38 -2.09
C VAL A 190 -1.36 13.18 -2.74
N ALA A 191 -1.14 13.70 -3.94
CA ALA A 191 0.14 13.60 -4.64
C ALA A 191 1.31 14.22 -3.85
N GLU A 192 1.11 15.38 -3.22
CA GLU A 192 2.11 16.02 -2.34
C GLU A 192 2.49 15.11 -1.17
N ILE A 193 1.48 14.54 -0.46
CA ILE A 193 1.71 13.67 0.69
C ILE A 193 2.43 12.39 0.27
N VAL A 194 2.00 11.77 -0.82
CA VAL A 194 2.59 10.55 -1.36
C VAL A 194 4.05 10.77 -1.74
N ARG A 195 4.38 11.87 -2.41
CA ARG A 195 5.76 12.25 -2.76
C ARG A 195 6.61 12.52 -1.52
N ALA A 196 6.09 13.25 -0.54
CA ALA A 196 6.81 13.50 0.71
C ALA A 196 7.04 12.22 1.54
N GLY A 197 6.19 11.22 1.35
CA GLY A 197 6.27 9.94 2.03
C GLY A 197 7.07 8.86 1.28
N GLN A 198 7.79 9.18 0.21
CA GLN A 198 8.60 8.22 -0.53
C GLN A 198 9.69 7.63 0.37
N GLY A 199 9.87 6.30 0.24
CA GLY A 199 10.87 5.54 0.97
C GLY A 199 11.92 4.92 0.05
N PRO A 200 12.79 4.05 0.60
CA PRO A 200 13.77 3.31 -0.21
C PRO A 200 13.10 2.32 -1.19
N LEU A 201 11.98 1.74 -0.80
CA LEU A 201 11.15 0.90 -1.67
C LEU A 201 10.08 1.72 -2.38
N PRO A 202 9.64 1.31 -3.59
CA PRO A 202 8.50 1.95 -4.24
C PRO A 202 7.25 1.82 -3.39
N GLY A 203 6.58 2.94 -3.13
CA GLY A 203 5.28 2.97 -2.47
C GLY A 203 4.16 2.72 -3.48
N VAL A 204 2.98 2.38 -2.97
CA VAL A 204 1.80 2.17 -3.81
C VAL A 204 0.61 2.95 -3.26
N LEU A 205 0.03 3.80 -4.10
CA LEU A 205 -1.21 4.51 -3.84
C LEU A 205 -2.36 3.76 -4.52
N MET A 206 -3.30 3.31 -3.72
CA MET A 206 -4.52 2.60 -4.11
C MET A 206 -5.73 3.51 -3.85
N GLY A 207 -6.70 3.55 -4.73
CA GLY A 207 -7.85 4.37 -4.43
C GLY A 207 -8.94 4.44 -5.50
N ASP A 208 -10.12 4.83 -5.02
CA ASP A 208 -11.18 5.41 -5.83
C ASP A 208 -11.01 6.93 -5.86
N PHE A 209 -10.59 7.44 -7.00
CA PHE A 209 -10.37 8.89 -7.15
C PHE A 209 -11.58 9.62 -7.74
N ASN A 210 -12.69 8.91 -8.06
CA ASN A 210 -13.89 9.47 -8.68
C ASN A 210 -13.60 10.31 -9.93
N ALA A 211 -12.49 10.06 -10.61
CA ALA A 211 -11.97 10.83 -11.71
C ALA A 211 -11.50 9.91 -12.84
N VAL A 212 -11.85 10.25 -14.08
CA VAL A 212 -11.41 9.51 -15.26
C VAL A 212 -9.97 9.85 -15.62
N GLU A 213 -9.31 8.99 -16.40
CA GLU A 213 -7.89 9.03 -16.70
C GLU A 213 -7.43 10.35 -17.32
N GLU A 214 -8.25 10.92 -18.21
CA GLU A 214 -7.94 12.16 -18.93
C GLU A 214 -8.16 13.44 -18.10
N SER A 215 -8.68 13.28 -16.88
CA SER A 215 -9.01 14.41 -16.01
C SER A 215 -7.78 15.10 -15.42
N PRO A 216 -7.86 16.40 -15.11
CA PRO A 216 -6.81 17.10 -14.38
C PRO A 216 -6.51 16.47 -13.00
N ALA A 217 -7.49 15.77 -12.41
CA ALA A 217 -7.33 15.10 -11.13
C ALA A 217 -6.36 13.92 -11.22
N ILE A 218 -6.45 13.09 -12.26
CA ILE A 218 -5.53 11.96 -12.46
C ILE A 218 -4.19 12.46 -13.02
N ALA A 219 -4.18 13.50 -13.85
CA ALA A 219 -2.95 14.14 -14.33
C ALA A 219 -2.06 14.64 -13.17
N ALA A 220 -2.63 15.06 -12.05
CA ALA A 220 -1.88 15.44 -10.84
C ALA A 220 -1.01 14.28 -10.30
N PHE A 221 -1.44 13.05 -10.44
CA PHE A 221 -0.66 11.87 -10.05
C PHE A 221 0.35 11.46 -11.11
N THR A 222 -0.12 11.26 -12.34
CA THR A 222 0.69 10.62 -13.39
C THR A 222 1.68 11.59 -14.02
N ARG A 223 1.22 12.75 -14.47
CA ARG A 223 2.07 13.74 -15.15
C ARG A 223 2.83 14.62 -14.17
N ASP A 224 2.14 15.17 -13.13
CA ASP A 224 2.73 16.22 -12.31
C ASP A 224 3.55 15.62 -11.15
N ALA A 225 3.14 14.45 -10.61
CA ALA A 225 3.84 13.74 -9.55
C ALA A 225 4.69 12.56 -10.03
N GLY A 226 4.56 12.13 -11.29
CA GLY A 226 5.37 11.06 -11.89
C GLY A 226 5.02 9.65 -11.38
N LEU A 227 3.80 9.42 -10.86
CA LEU A 227 3.37 8.10 -10.46
C LEU A 227 3.01 7.26 -11.69
N ILE A 228 3.32 5.98 -11.64
CA ILE A 228 3.06 5.03 -12.73
C ILE A 228 1.69 4.39 -12.52
N ASP A 229 0.79 4.53 -13.48
CA ASP A 229 -0.50 3.84 -13.50
C ASP A 229 -0.31 2.38 -13.89
N ALA A 230 -0.53 1.47 -12.92
CA ALA A 230 -0.27 0.05 -13.09
C ALA A 230 -1.19 -0.57 -14.16
N TYR A 231 -2.49 -0.21 -14.15
CA TYR A 231 -3.42 -0.77 -15.13
C TYR A 231 -3.07 -0.31 -16.56
N ARG A 232 -2.83 0.98 -16.74
CA ARG A 232 -2.49 1.53 -18.07
C ARG A 232 -1.17 1.00 -18.58
N THR A 233 -0.18 0.81 -17.71
CA THR A 233 1.12 0.22 -18.07
C THR A 233 0.98 -1.22 -18.57
N ALA A 234 0.19 -2.04 -17.88
CA ALA A 234 0.01 -3.44 -18.26
C ALA A 234 -1.00 -3.64 -19.41
N ASN A 235 -1.91 -2.70 -19.63
CA ASN A 235 -3.02 -2.82 -20.58
C ASN A 235 -3.18 -1.57 -21.46
N PRO A 236 -2.19 -1.24 -22.28
CA PRO A 236 -2.28 -0.09 -23.18
C PRO A 236 -3.49 -0.26 -24.13
N GLY A 237 -4.36 0.75 -24.17
CA GLY A 237 -5.53 0.77 -25.05
C GLY A 237 -6.78 0.03 -24.52
N ARG A 238 -6.74 -0.70 -23.39
CA ARG A 238 -7.96 -1.26 -22.78
C ARG A 238 -8.64 -0.23 -21.88
N PRO A 239 -9.98 -0.10 -21.89
CA PRO A 239 -10.69 0.95 -21.14
C PRO A 239 -10.54 0.80 -19.63
N GLY A 240 -10.54 -0.42 -19.08
CA GLY A 240 -10.38 -0.68 -17.64
C GLY A 240 -11.47 -0.08 -16.77
N LEU A 241 -12.71 -0.03 -17.26
CA LEU A 241 -13.85 0.58 -16.57
C LEU A 241 -14.15 -0.16 -15.26
N THR A 242 -14.45 0.59 -14.19
CA THR A 242 -14.55 0.00 -12.84
C THR A 242 -15.86 0.30 -12.12
N VAL A 243 -16.64 1.29 -12.52
CA VAL A 243 -17.82 1.71 -11.75
C VAL A 243 -19.10 1.76 -12.56
N TRP A 244 -20.21 1.37 -11.92
CA TRP A 244 -21.59 1.66 -12.25
C TRP A 244 -22.32 2.19 -11.01
N GLN A 245 -23.63 2.39 -10.99
CA GLN A 245 -24.29 3.09 -9.89
C GLN A 245 -25.29 2.25 -9.09
N ARG A 246 -25.62 1.04 -9.51
CA ARG A 246 -26.67 0.21 -8.90
C ARG A 246 -26.15 -1.19 -8.66
N ILE A 247 -25.88 -1.50 -7.41
CA ILE A 247 -25.37 -2.81 -7.00
C ILE A 247 -26.35 -3.96 -7.31
N GLU A 248 -27.64 -3.68 -7.38
CA GLU A 248 -28.69 -4.67 -7.65
C GLU A 248 -28.85 -4.99 -9.14
N GLU A 249 -28.14 -4.29 -10.03
CA GLU A 249 -28.27 -4.48 -11.48
C GLU A 249 -27.60 -5.78 -11.89
N ALA A 250 -28.41 -6.72 -12.43
CA ALA A 250 -27.89 -8.04 -12.79
C ALA A 250 -26.90 -7.98 -13.96
N ASN A 251 -27.07 -7.02 -14.88
CA ASN A 251 -26.19 -6.82 -16.04
C ASN A 251 -25.75 -5.35 -16.11
N PRO A 252 -24.81 -4.92 -15.24
CA PRO A 252 -24.44 -3.52 -15.15
C PRO A 252 -23.70 -3.04 -16.39
N THR A 253 -23.99 -1.80 -16.79
CA THR A 253 -23.19 -1.10 -17.78
C THR A 253 -22.11 -0.30 -17.07
N VAL A 254 -20.89 -0.85 -17.04
CA VAL A 254 -19.74 -0.18 -16.41
C VAL A 254 -19.31 1.00 -17.27
N GLN A 255 -19.23 2.20 -16.71
CA GLN A 255 -19.19 3.45 -17.48
C GLN A 255 -17.86 4.20 -17.38
N ARG A 256 -17.16 4.13 -16.23
CA ARG A 256 -15.98 4.95 -15.97
C ARG A 256 -14.90 4.13 -15.29
N ARG A 257 -13.66 4.51 -15.54
CA ARG A 257 -12.50 4.06 -14.78
C ARG A 257 -12.18 5.13 -13.73
N VAL A 258 -12.35 4.78 -12.46
CA VAL A 258 -12.14 5.68 -11.33
C VAL A 258 -11.26 5.08 -10.23
N ASP A 259 -11.03 3.76 -10.27
CA ASP A 259 -10.19 3.01 -9.33
C ASP A 259 -8.79 2.78 -9.93
N TYR A 260 -7.76 3.07 -9.14
CA TYR A 260 -6.37 3.07 -9.62
C TYR A 260 -5.42 2.47 -8.60
N ILE A 261 -4.38 1.79 -9.13
CA ILE A 261 -3.15 1.47 -8.43
C ILE A 261 -2.03 2.26 -9.08
N LEU A 262 -1.43 3.16 -8.31
CA LEU A 262 -0.39 4.08 -8.76
C LEU A 262 0.90 3.79 -8.00
N VAL A 263 1.97 3.48 -8.73
CA VAL A 263 3.28 3.13 -8.16
C VAL A 263 4.14 4.37 -8.06
N THR A 264 4.71 4.63 -6.88
CA THR A 264 5.67 5.71 -6.70
C THR A 264 7.06 5.24 -7.09
N PRO A 265 7.93 6.10 -7.62
CA PRO A 265 9.34 5.76 -7.76
C PRO A 265 9.96 5.50 -6.38
N GLY A 266 10.75 4.44 -6.24
CA GLY A 266 11.55 4.16 -5.05
C GLY A 266 12.92 4.85 -5.15
N ALA A 267 13.45 5.30 -4.01
CA ALA A 267 14.75 5.97 -3.98
C ALA A 267 15.94 5.02 -4.22
N ALA A 268 15.81 3.74 -3.86
CA ALA A 268 16.86 2.74 -3.95
C ALA A 268 16.49 1.48 -4.74
N VAL A 269 15.21 1.35 -5.09
CA VAL A 269 14.65 0.15 -5.71
C VAL A 269 13.61 0.58 -6.73
N GLU A 270 13.67 0.01 -7.92
CA GLU A 270 12.66 0.21 -8.94
C GLU A 270 11.49 -0.75 -8.75
N GLY A 271 10.25 -0.23 -8.86
CA GLY A 271 9.04 -1.02 -8.94
C GLY A 271 8.64 -1.21 -10.41
N ARG A 272 8.62 -2.46 -10.87
CA ARG A 272 8.16 -2.79 -12.22
C ARG A 272 6.76 -3.40 -12.14
N VAL A 273 5.82 -2.84 -12.89
CA VAL A 273 4.50 -3.45 -13.06
C VAL A 273 4.65 -4.70 -13.93
N ALA A 274 4.46 -5.88 -13.34
CA ALA A 274 4.50 -7.15 -14.05
C ALA A 274 3.17 -7.46 -14.73
N SER A 275 2.07 -7.22 -14.01
CA SER A 275 0.71 -7.40 -14.54
C SER A 275 -0.28 -6.46 -13.85
N SER A 276 -1.42 -6.21 -14.50
CA SER A 276 -2.58 -5.61 -13.84
C SER A 276 -3.87 -6.02 -14.55
N ARG A 277 -4.93 -6.25 -13.76
CA ARG A 277 -6.23 -6.70 -14.26
C ARG A 277 -7.38 -6.23 -13.39
N LEU A 278 -8.58 -6.23 -13.95
CA LEU A 278 -9.82 -6.09 -13.19
C LEU A 278 -10.09 -7.39 -12.43
N VAL A 279 -10.59 -7.25 -11.20
CA VAL A 279 -10.89 -8.33 -10.25
C VAL A 279 -12.18 -7.98 -9.51
N LEU A 280 -12.73 -8.89 -8.72
CA LEU A 280 -13.99 -8.67 -7.99
C LEU A 280 -15.12 -8.21 -8.93
N ASN A 281 -15.06 -8.72 -10.15
CA ASN A 281 -15.92 -8.37 -11.28
C ASN A 281 -16.84 -9.51 -11.72
N THR A 282 -17.07 -10.47 -10.82
CA THR A 282 -17.95 -11.61 -11.05
C THR A 282 -19.00 -11.66 -9.94
N PRO A 283 -20.30 -11.63 -10.28
CA PRO A 283 -21.35 -11.74 -9.28
C PRO A 283 -21.55 -13.18 -8.86
N ARG A 284 -22.21 -13.35 -7.71
CA ARG A 284 -22.71 -14.65 -7.23
C ARG A 284 -24.23 -14.69 -7.33
N SER A 285 -24.79 -15.82 -7.73
CA SER A 285 -26.21 -16.04 -7.62
C SER A 285 -26.55 -16.53 -6.21
N LEU A 286 -27.50 -15.85 -5.56
CA LEU A 286 -28.02 -16.24 -4.26
C LEU A 286 -29.10 -17.35 -4.41
N ARG A 287 -29.43 -18.01 -3.31
CA ARG A 287 -30.42 -19.11 -3.29
C ARG A 287 -31.83 -18.67 -3.72
N ASP A 288 -32.15 -17.40 -3.54
CA ASP A 288 -33.43 -16.79 -3.98
C ASP A 288 -33.42 -16.33 -5.45
N GLY A 289 -32.34 -16.65 -6.20
CA GLY A 289 -32.18 -16.28 -7.60
C GLY A 289 -31.70 -14.86 -7.85
N LYS A 290 -31.44 -14.06 -6.80
CA LYS A 290 -30.86 -12.72 -6.95
C LYS A 290 -29.40 -12.81 -7.36
N THR A 291 -28.98 -11.84 -8.17
CA THR A 291 -27.57 -11.59 -8.47
C THR A 291 -26.98 -10.69 -7.40
N LEU A 292 -25.89 -11.13 -6.80
CA LEU A 292 -25.16 -10.36 -5.80
C LEU A 292 -23.77 -10.00 -6.30
N TRP A 293 -23.52 -8.72 -6.48
CA TRP A 293 -22.21 -8.17 -6.77
C TRP A 293 -21.42 -7.91 -5.47
N PRO A 294 -20.08 -8.10 -5.48
CA PRO A 294 -19.27 -7.73 -4.30
C PRO A 294 -19.34 -6.23 -3.97
N SER A 295 -19.51 -5.37 -4.98
CA SER A 295 -19.68 -3.93 -4.89
C SER A 295 -20.36 -3.40 -6.15
N ASP A 296 -20.67 -2.12 -6.24
CA ASP A 296 -20.97 -1.37 -7.46
C ASP A 296 -19.69 -0.87 -8.19
N HIS A 297 -18.54 -1.32 -7.71
CA HIS A 297 -17.24 -1.19 -8.36
C HIS A 297 -16.62 -2.56 -8.64
N TYR A 298 -15.82 -2.64 -9.70
CA TYR A 298 -14.81 -3.69 -9.86
C TYR A 298 -13.53 -3.30 -9.11
N GLY A 299 -12.81 -4.27 -8.59
CA GLY A 299 -11.47 -4.08 -8.06
C GLY A 299 -10.43 -4.01 -9.18
N VAL A 300 -9.29 -3.45 -8.85
CA VAL A 300 -8.08 -3.52 -9.70
C VAL A 300 -7.00 -4.24 -8.92
N ALA A 301 -6.39 -5.26 -9.53
CA ALA A 301 -5.20 -5.93 -9.01
C ALA A 301 -3.98 -5.55 -9.84
N ALA A 302 -2.81 -5.47 -9.20
CA ALA A 302 -1.53 -5.30 -9.87
C ALA A 302 -0.45 -6.14 -9.17
N GLU A 303 0.36 -6.82 -9.95
CA GLU A 303 1.59 -7.45 -9.50
C GLU A 303 2.76 -6.51 -9.78
N ILE A 304 3.47 -6.14 -8.71
CA ILE A 304 4.58 -5.20 -8.77
C ILE A 304 5.84 -5.92 -8.30
N GLU A 305 6.80 -6.07 -9.19
CA GLU A 305 8.12 -6.63 -8.87
C GLU A 305 8.97 -5.54 -8.21
N VAL A 306 9.57 -5.93 -7.10
CA VAL A 306 10.51 -5.12 -6.35
C VAL A 306 11.89 -5.74 -6.51
N SER A 307 12.79 -5.06 -7.24
CA SER A 307 14.16 -5.48 -7.42
C SER A 307 15.12 -4.51 -6.74
N ARG A 308 16.12 -5.04 -6.02
CA ARG A 308 17.17 -4.18 -5.47
C ARG A 308 17.95 -3.52 -6.61
N VAL A 309 17.99 -2.20 -6.64
CA VAL A 309 18.93 -1.49 -7.52
C VAL A 309 20.33 -1.91 -7.10
N ARG A 310 21.07 -2.58 -7.99
CA ARG A 310 22.50 -2.81 -7.76
C ARG A 310 23.14 -1.44 -7.61
N ALA A 311 23.68 -1.15 -6.44
CA ALA A 311 24.55 0.00 -6.27
C ALA A 311 25.59 -0.09 -7.40
N ALA A 312 25.59 0.88 -8.32
CA ALA A 312 26.61 0.96 -9.34
C ALA A 312 27.95 0.86 -8.59
N ALA A 313 28.75 -0.18 -8.91
CA ALA A 313 30.05 -0.35 -8.32
C ALA A 313 30.81 0.95 -8.60
N HIS A 314 30.95 1.79 -7.58
CA HIS A 314 31.85 2.93 -7.63
C HIS A 314 33.23 2.30 -7.82
N VAL A 315 33.63 2.21 -9.08
CA VAL A 315 35.03 2.02 -9.40
C VAL A 315 35.76 3.20 -8.81
N ALA A 316 36.25 2.99 -7.59
CA ALA A 316 37.18 3.93 -6.97
C ALA A 316 38.38 4.01 -7.94
N ARG A 317 38.40 5.07 -8.77
CA ARG A 317 39.61 5.46 -9.47
C ARG A 317 40.65 5.67 -8.38
N ARG A 318 41.64 4.76 -8.30
CA ARG A 318 42.83 5.01 -7.52
C ARG A 318 43.37 6.37 -7.96
N PRO A 319 43.69 7.28 -7.03
CA PRO A 319 44.38 8.48 -7.41
C PRO A 319 45.73 8.07 -8.02
N GLU A 320 45.94 8.44 -9.28
CA GLU A 320 47.25 8.31 -9.91
C GLU A 320 48.26 9.05 -9.05
N THR A 321 49.27 8.33 -8.61
CA THR A 321 50.41 8.85 -7.85
C THR A 321 51.07 9.93 -8.69
N THR A 322 50.86 11.16 -8.34
CA THR A 322 51.48 12.32 -8.97
C THR A 322 53.00 12.20 -8.75
N ALA A 323 53.75 12.07 -9.85
CA ALA A 323 55.20 12.03 -9.87
C ALA A 323 55.79 13.29 -9.17
N ALA A 324 56.81 13.06 -8.37
CA ALA A 324 57.57 14.05 -7.68
C ALA A 324 58.15 15.10 -8.66
N LEU A 325 57.89 16.38 -8.37
CA LEU A 325 58.55 17.52 -9.02
C LEU A 325 59.99 17.61 -8.51
N PRO A 326 60.98 17.92 -9.36
CA PRO A 326 62.37 18.10 -8.95
C PRO A 326 62.55 19.46 -8.24
N GLN A 327 63.27 19.42 -7.12
CA GLN A 327 63.71 20.61 -6.41
C GLN A 327 64.71 21.38 -7.28
N SER A 328 64.36 22.57 -7.74
CA SER A 328 65.29 23.55 -8.26
C SER A 328 65.62 24.60 -7.22
N LEU A 329 66.89 24.66 -6.85
CA LEU A 329 67.57 25.69 -6.08
C LEU A 329 67.29 27.09 -6.67
N VAL A 330 66.81 28.01 -5.83
CA VAL A 330 66.98 29.45 -6.09
C VAL A 330 67.80 30.04 -4.94
N ARG A 331 69.02 30.47 -5.29
CA ARG A 331 69.89 31.28 -4.45
C ARG A 331 69.43 32.73 -4.43
N PHE A 332 69.69 33.36 -3.30
CA PHE A 332 69.57 34.77 -3.00
C PHE A 332 70.18 35.74 -4.04
N ARG A 333 69.51 36.83 -4.26
CA ARG A 333 69.96 38.26 -3.97
C ARG A 333 68.77 39.14 -3.74
#